data_a5a6aa74f9c0553bc8583b4a77dd0f18
#
_entry.id   a5a6aa74f9c0553bc8583b4a77dd0f18
#
_cell.length_a   1.000
_cell.length_b   1.000
_cell.length_c   1.000
_cell.angle_alpha   90.00
_cell.angle_beta   90.00
_cell.angle_gamma   90.00
#
_symmetry.space_group_name_H-M   'P 1'
#
loop_
_entity.id
_entity.type
_entity.pdbx_description
1 polymer ?
#
loop_
_entity_poly.entity_id
_entity_poly.type
_entity_poly.pdbx_seq_one_letter_code
_entity_poly.pdbx_strand_id
1 'polypeptide(L)'
;MAWLCAAFPASAHPISMSNGVANVREDEVLVELRIMLEDLVLFHSLKADAKTIFNANDLRQAAEKHDDFLLKHFTIRDGDGQLLAGKVNRRDVTAIPDDGVPQVELMKRTVVYLMHFTPAKKKPKFLTFTQMFGGEKSIIPSIMDFMVLQSSVWIEKPVQIQPGRPHTVAFDWETPPDKAPQNWRELRKKRAEEFQKRLGITSYTGLYSYVYLNDQEVRHEILVPLLTFEKWLPIERANPEFLEVAEQEAAREKIGEWFRARNPVQIDGIPVKPVLQRLQFFGLDIKDFAQGAKPRRVSAYQARLGIILSYPAKAPPNRVRMTWETFHDSAPFLRSIIYDRDLKPTEEFFVKDKPRFEWTREGNPPAAHSFELKQLVTPSSSSISRTSLLLFGAAPLLALLLYSPTRPSRKGASLAGFCACAIAGVCFWNPPSERPPLDEKLIAAHASSLLQNIYRAYDYQNESDVYDALEHSVTGNLLEDLFLKIQSGLRMQEQGGAIARVKRVEVGKIALAENSNHDPHEINLNATWRVTGTVEHWGHIHTRENEFAARMKISATPEGRGRIVGFEVTDEKRMRFETAVRMFEDE
;
A
#
# COMPACT_ATOMS: atom_id res chain seq x y z
N MET A 1 -38.29 30.17 47.67
CA MET A 1 -38.36 28.70 47.48
C MET A 1 -38.18 28.38 46.01
N ALA A 2 -36.97 28.06 45.62
CA ALA A 2 -36.63 27.65 44.25
C ALA A 2 -36.56 26.13 44.24
N TRP A 3 -37.41 25.49 43.45
CA TRP A 3 -37.37 24.06 43.19
C TRP A 3 -36.30 23.79 42.15
N LEU A 4 -35.18 23.18 42.57
CA LEU A 4 -34.23 22.57 41.67
C LEU A 4 -34.85 21.27 41.13
N CYS A 5 -35.33 21.28 39.89
CA CYS A 5 -35.58 20.05 39.12
C CYS A 5 -34.21 19.47 38.75
N ALA A 6 -33.73 18.48 39.50
CA ALA A 6 -32.62 17.63 39.06
C ALA A 6 -33.12 16.76 37.90
N ALA A 7 -32.81 17.15 36.66
CA ALA A 7 -32.98 16.29 35.51
C ALA A 7 -31.90 15.18 35.62
N PHE A 8 -32.33 14.01 36.06
CA PHE A 8 -31.55 12.79 35.87
C PHE A 8 -31.40 12.56 34.36
N PRO A 9 -30.17 12.30 33.85
CA PRO A 9 -30.05 11.87 32.49
C PRO A 9 -30.77 10.53 32.36
N ALA A 10 -31.92 10.53 31.67
CA ALA A 10 -32.55 9.30 31.23
C ALA A 10 -31.57 8.63 30.27
N SER A 11 -30.86 7.59 30.75
CA SER A 11 -30.12 6.70 29.92
C SER A 11 -31.11 6.05 28.96
N ALA A 12 -31.16 6.52 27.71
CA ALA A 12 -31.94 5.88 26.67
C ALA A 12 -31.31 4.52 26.40
N HIS A 13 -31.90 3.46 26.93
CA HIS A 13 -31.49 2.10 26.59
C HIS A 13 -31.77 1.86 25.09
N PRO A 14 -30.89 1.17 24.34
CA PRO A 14 -31.24 0.68 23.01
C PRO A 14 -32.51 -0.18 23.17
N ILE A 15 -33.57 0.11 22.42
CA ILE A 15 -34.88 -0.51 22.64
C ILE A 15 -34.94 -1.94 22.14
N SER A 16 -34.06 -2.33 21.17
CA SER A 16 -34.05 -3.68 20.67
C SER A 16 -32.66 -4.28 20.88
N MET A 17 -32.56 -5.24 21.79
CA MET A 17 -31.40 -6.08 21.99
C MET A 17 -31.74 -7.52 21.67
N SER A 18 -31.34 -8.00 20.51
CA SER A 18 -31.53 -9.39 20.12
C SER A 18 -30.21 -10.17 20.21
N ASN A 19 -30.30 -11.50 20.25
CA ASN A 19 -29.15 -12.38 20.21
C ASN A 19 -29.28 -13.34 19.04
N GLY A 20 -28.18 -13.59 18.35
CA GLY A 20 -28.13 -14.52 17.22
C GLY A 20 -26.93 -15.43 17.26
N VAL A 21 -27.14 -16.66 16.86
CA VAL A 21 -26.07 -17.65 16.66
C VAL A 21 -26.25 -18.29 15.30
N ALA A 22 -25.24 -18.22 14.44
CA ALA A 22 -25.21 -18.90 13.16
C ALA A 22 -24.24 -20.07 13.22
N ASN A 23 -24.69 -21.28 12.95
CA ASN A 23 -23.86 -22.46 12.79
C ASN A 23 -23.77 -22.83 11.31
N VAL A 24 -22.62 -22.57 10.72
CA VAL A 24 -22.34 -22.80 9.30
C VAL A 24 -21.73 -24.18 9.11
N ARG A 25 -22.39 -25.00 8.31
CA ARG A 25 -21.96 -26.32 7.89
C ARG A 25 -21.62 -26.33 6.40
N GLU A 26 -21.17 -27.44 5.87
CA GLU A 26 -20.75 -27.55 4.47
C GLU A 26 -21.82 -27.12 3.45
N ASP A 27 -23.09 -27.45 3.72
CA ASP A 27 -24.21 -27.27 2.79
C ASP A 27 -25.45 -26.60 3.41
N GLU A 28 -25.38 -26.17 4.67
CA GLU A 28 -26.46 -25.48 5.36
C GLU A 28 -25.94 -24.43 6.34
N VAL A 29 -26.79 -23.46 6.65
CA VAL A 29 -26.56 -22.47 7.71
C VAL A 29 -27.77 -22.50 8.63
N LEU A 30 -27.56 -22.90 9.87
CA LEU A 30 -28.58 -22.92 10.91
C LEU A 30 -28.41 -21.66 11.76
N VAL A 31 -29.50 -20.88 11.89
CA VAL A 31 -29.48 -19.64 12.66
C VAL A 31 -30.50 -19.71 13.77
N GLU A 32 -30.08 -19.49 15.00
CA GLU A 32 -30.95 -19.25 16.14
C GLU A 32 -31.01 -17.76 16.44
N LEU A 33 -32.18 -17.15 16.39
CA LEU A 33 -32.41 -15.79 16.80
C LEU A 33 -33.31 -15.74 18.03
N ARG A 34 -32.90 -14.98 19.04
CA ARG A 34 -33.67 -14.73 20.27
C ARG A 34 -34.15 -13.28 20.24
N ILE A 35 -35.45 -13.11 20.05
CA ILE A 35 -36.11 -11.83 19.87
C ILE A 35 -36.91 -11.53 21.14
N MET A 36 -36.74 -10.36 21.70
CA MET A 36 -37.49 -9.93 22.89
C MET A 36 -38.98 -9.75 22.55
N LEU A 37 -39.86 -10.03 23.51
CA LEU A 37 -41.31 -9.77 23.33
C LEU A 37 -41.60 -8.28 23.11
N GLU A 38 -40.77 -7.40 23.64
CA GLU A 38 -40.89 -5.95 23.38
C GLU A 38 -40.72 -5.64 21.88
N ASP A 39 -39.82 -6.32 21.17
CA ASP A 39 -39.62 -6.16 19.73
C ASP A 39 -40.88 -6.58 18.95
N LEU A 40 -41.55 -7.68 19.36
CA LEU A 40 -42.82 -8.10 18.77
C LEU A 40 -43.90 -7.04 18.96
N VAL A 41 -43.98 -6.47 20.16
CA VAL A 41 -44.93 -5.39 20.46
C VAL A 41 -44.66 -4.18 19.57
N LEU A 42 -43.42 -3.77 19.43
CA LEU A 42 -43.02 -2.59 18.63
C LEU A 42 -43.27 -2.81 17.14
N PHE A 43 -42.75 -3.90 16.59
CA PHE A 43 -42.81 -4.15 15.14
C PHE A 43 -44.21 -4.50 14.66
N HIS A 44 -45.06 -5.08 15.52
CA HIS A 44 -46.43 -5.43 15.17
C HIS A 44 -47.50 -4.50 15.81
N SER A 45 -47.05 -3.39 16.45
CA SER A 45 -47.91 -2.35 17.03
C SER A 45 -48.96 -2.90 17.97
N LEU A 46 -48.61 -3.87 18.82
CA LEU A 46 -49.52 -4.45 19.81
C LEU A 46 -49.84 -3.44 20.91
N LYS A 47 -51.02 -3.57 21.48
CA LYS A 47 -51.49 -2.72 22.58
C LYS A 47 -51.75 -3.55 23.83
N ALA A 48 -51.33 -3.04 24.96
CA ALA A 48 -51.69 -3.60 26.26
C ALA A 48 -53.16 -3.30 26.63
N ASP A 49 -53.70 -4.09 27.50
CA ASP A 49 -54.98 -3.82 28.15
C ASP A 49 -54.89 -2.70 29.20
N ALA A 50 -55.99 -2.41 29.86
CA ALA A 50 -56.05 -1.37 30.91
C ALA A 50 -55.14 -1.67 32.13
N LYS A 51 -54.71 -2.92 32.31
CA LYS A 51 -53.78 -3.37 33.36
C LYS A 51 -52.34 -3.45 32.90
N THR A 52 -52.02 -2.91 31.71
CA THR A 52 -50.70 -2.99 31.06
C THR A 52 -50.23 -4.41 30.77
N ILE A 53 -51.18 -5.33 30.49
CA ILE A 53 -50.90 -6.72 30.13
C ILE A 53 -51.13 -6.87 28.62
N PHE A 54 -50.18 -7.51 27.94
CA PHE A 54 -50.30 -7.91 26.54
C PHE A 54 -50.92 -9.29 26.44
N ASN A 55 -51.94 -9.43 25.61
CA ASN A 55 -52.66 -10.68 25.42
C ASN A 55 -51.79 -11.77 24.84
N ALA A 56 -51.87 -12.99 25.37
CA ALA A 56 -51.07 -14.14 24.95
C ALA A 56 -51.28 -14.52 23.47
N ASN A 57 -52.53 -14.48 23.00
CA ASN A 57 -52.86 -14.83 21.62
C ASN A 57 -52.30 -13.80 20.64
N ASP A 58 -52.40 -12.49 20.99
CA ASP A 58 -51.88 -11.42 20.16
C ASP A 58 -50.33 -11.53 20.04
N LEU A 59 -49.66 -11.82 21.15
CA LEU A 59 -48.23 -12.04 21.17
C LEU A 59 -47.82 -13.28 20.35
N ARG A 60 -48.56 -14.38 20.43
CA ARG A 60 -48.31 -15.60 19.63
C ARG A 60 -48.55 -15.35 18.14
N GLN A 61 -49.60 -14.63 17.77
CA GLN A 61 -49.85 -14.24 16.38
C GLN A 61 -48.78 -13.29 15.85
N ALA A 62 -48.33 -12.34 16.67
CA ALA A 62 -47.22 -11.47 16.32
C ALA A 62 -45.92 -12.26 16.10
N ALA A 63 -45.64 -13.23 16.97
CA ALA A 63 -44.51 -14.13 16.81
C ALA A 63 -44.58 -14.92 15.49
N GLU A 64 -45.78 -15.33 15.05
CA GLU A 64 -45.95 -16.00 13.77
C GLU A 64 -45.71 -15.07 12.57
N LYS A 65 -46.28 -13.87 12.60
CA LYS A 65 -46.07 -12.84 11.57
C LYS A 65 -44.61 -12.35 11.52
N HIS A 66 -43.88 -12.51 12.61
CA HIS A 66 -42.49 -12.09 12.70
C HIS A 66 -41.53 -12.98 11.88
N ASP A 67 -41.96 -14.17 11.44
CA ASP A 67 -41.18 -15.03 10.52
C ASP A 67 -40.85 -14.28 9.23
N ASP A 68 -41.84 -13.70 8.58
CA ASP A 68 -41.66 -12.94 7.33
C ASP A 68 -40.81 -11.68 7.57
N PHE A 69 -40.99 -11.04 8.73
CA PHE A 69 -40.18 -9.90 9.13
C PHE A 69 -38.72 -10.31 9.26
N LEU A 70 -38.40 -11.42 9.93
CA LEU A 70 -37.02 -11.92 10.11
C LEU A 70 -36.40 -12.27 8.77
N LEU A 71 -37.11 -13.01 7.91
CA LEU A 71 -36.60 -13.41 6.58
C LEU A 71 -36.32 -12.20 5.67
N LYS A 72 -37.06 -11.11 5.85
CA LYS A 72 -36.87 -9.88 5.11
C LYS A 72 -35.73 -9.02 5.65
N HIS A 73 -35.52 -8.98 6.96
CA HIS A 73 -34.63 -8.03 7.61
C HIS A 73 -33.36 -8.66 8.19
N PHE A 74 -33.29 -9.98 8.33
CA PHE A 74 -32.06 -10.70 8.61
C PHE A 74 -31.67 -11.51 7.37
N THR A 75 -30.59 -11.11 6.73
CA THR A 75 -30.16 -11.67 5.45
C THR A 75 -28.76 -12.23 5.52
N ILE A 76 -28.52 -13.29 4.76
CA ILE A 76 -27.21 -13.90 4.60
C ILE A 76 -26.86 -13.87 3.11
N ARG A 77 -25.64 -13.41 2.78
CA ARG A 77 -25.14 -13.39 1.41
C ARG A 77 -23.90 -14.27 1.30
N ASP A 78 -23.77 -14.95 0.17
CA ASP A 78 -22.57 -15.71 -0.16
C ASP A 78 -21.39 -14.82 -0.58
N GLY A 79 -20.23 -15.41 -0.92
CA GLY A 79 -19.04 -14.68 -1.34
C GLY A 79 -19.20 -13.86 -2.63
N ASP A 80 -20.21 -14.16 -3.45
CA ASP A 80 -20.56 -13.43 -4.68
C ASP A 80 -21.63 -12.35 -4.42
N GLY A 81 -22.07 -12.19 -3.17
CA GLY A 81 -23.08 -11.21 -2.76
C GLY A 81 -24.53 -11.65 -2.98
N GLN A 82 -24.76 -12.91 -3.40
CA GLN A 82 -26.09 -13.42 -3.63
C GLN A 82 -26.79 -13.78 -2.31
N LEU A 83 -28.07 -13.44 -2.20
CA LEU A 83 -28.88 -13.79 -1.04
C LEU A 83 -29.09 -15.30 -0.95
N LEU A 84 -28.90 -15.86 0.23
CA LEU A 84 -29.28 -17.23 0.53
C LEU A 84 -30.80 -17.31 0.74
N ALA A 85 -31.41 -18.34 0.18
CA ALA A 85 -32.79 -18.65 0.47
C ALA A 85 -32.93 -19.18 1.91
N GLY A 86 -33.79 -18.55 2.69
CA GLY A 86 -34.02 -18.87 4.09
C GLY A 86 -35.46 -19.25 4.38
N LYS A 87 -35.68 -20.00 5.46
CA LYS A 87 -37.00 -20.30 6.02
C LYS A 87 -36.90 -20.39 7.53
N VAL A 88 -38.00 -20.08 8.23
CA VAL A 88 -38.15 -20.36 9.67
C VAL A 88 -38.64 -21.79 9.82
N ASN A 89 -37.86 -22.64 10.44
CA ASN A 89 -38.21 -24.05 10.64
C ASN A 89 -39.04 -24.27 11.91
N ARG A 90 -38.79 -23.47 12.96
CA ARG A 90 -39.44 -23.63 14.26
C ARG A 90 -39.40 -22.30 15.03
N ARG A 91 -40.48 -22.05 15.77
CA ARG A 91 -40.59 -20.98 16.79
C ARG A 91 -40.81 -21.62 18.15
N ASP A 92 -40.11 -21.15 19.16
CA ASP A 92 -40.36 -21.49 20.54
C ASP A 92 -40.97 -20.26 21.23
N VAL A 93 -42.27 -20.38 21.55
CA VAL A 93 -43.08 -19.35 22.19
C VAL A 93 -43.41 -19.68 23.65
N THR A 94 -42.70 -20.61 24.26
CA THR A 94 -42.96 -21.06 25.66
C THR A 94 -42.79 -19.93 26.67
N ALA A 95 -42.05 -18.87 26.31
CA ALA A 95 -41.92 -17.67 27.14
C ALA A 95 -43.18 -16.81 27.23
N ILE A 96 -44.25 -17.14 26.46
CA ILE A 96 -45.55 -16.43 26.46
C ILE A 96 -46.56 -17.27 27.28
N PRO A 97 -46.81 -16.93 28.55
CA PRO A 97 -47.78 -17.61 29.39
C PRO A 97 -49.22 -17.33 28.92
N ASP A 98 -50.17 -18.22 29.25
CA ASP A 98 -51.55 -18.14 28.76
C ASP A 98 -52.33 -16.95 29.31
N ASP A 99 -51.93 -16.42 30.46
CA ASP A 99 -52.54 -15.24 31.11
C ASP A 99 -52.00 -13.89 30.58
N GLY A 100 -51.10 -13.95 29.59
CA GLY A 100 -50.49 -12.78 28.97
C GLY A 100 -49.22 -12.32 29.66
N VAL A 101 -48.58 -11.24 29.16
CA VAL A 101 -47.32 -10.73 29.63
C VAL A 101 -47.43 -9.27 30.07
N PRO A 102 -47.11 -8.96 31.33
CA PRO A 102 -47.04 -7.57 31.78
C PRO A 102 -45.94 -6.78 31.02
N GLN A 103 -46.20 -5.51 30.76
CA GLN A 103 -45.28 -4.63 30.04
C GLN A 103 -43.85 -4.65 30.61
N VAL A 104 -43.69 -4.69 31.94
CA VAL A 104 -42.38 -4.70 32.63
C VAL A 104 -41.58 -6.00 32.44
N GLU A 105 -42.21 -7.05 31.91
CA GLU A 105 -41.57 -8.34 31.66
C GLU A 105 -41.19 -8.57 30.17
N LEU A 106 -41.65 -7.71 29.26
CA LEU A 106 -41.43 -7.87 27.82
C LEU A 106 -39.97 -7.99 27.46
N MET A 107 -39.08 -7.18 28.08
CA MET A 107 -37.65 -7.21 27.85
C MET A 107 -36.93 -8.44 28.47
N LYS A 108 -37.60 -9.13 29.40
CA LYS A 108 -37.03 -10.30 30.07
C LYS A 108 -37.37 -11.62 29.41
N ARG A 109 -38.28 -11.59 28.45
CA ARG A 109 -38.82 -12.76 27.76
C ARG A 109 -38.50 -12.71 26.28
N THR A 110 -38.09 -13.85 25.70
CA THR A 110 -37.71 -13.95 24.30
C THR A 110 -38.45 -15.09 23.61
N VAL A 111 -38.79 -14.87 22.34
CA VAL A 111 -39.16 -15.94 21.40
C VAL A 111 -37.89 -16.40 20.66
N VAL A 112 -37.73 -17.71 20.55
CA VAL A 112 -36.59 -18.29 19.84
C VAL A 112 -37.04 -18.76 18.47
N TYR A 113 -36.34 -18.25 17.42
CA TYR A 113 -36.58 -18.63 16.03
C TYR A 113 -35.41 -19.49 15.54
N LEU A 114 -35.72 -20.67 15.02
CA LEU A 114 -34.74 -21.53 14.36
C LEU A 114 -34.92 -21.41 12.86
N MET A 115 -33.96 -20.78 12.21
CA MET A 115 -33.97 -20.50 10.77
C MET A 115 -32.96 -21.40 10.06
N HIS A 116 -33.26 -21.72 8.83
CA HIS A 116 -32.42 -22.53 7.96
C HIS A 116 -32.20 -21.80 6.64
N PHE A 117 -30.93 -21.67 6.24
CA PHE A 117 -30.52 -21.09 4.96
C PHE A 117 -29.69 -22.09 4.17
N THR A 118 -29.88 -22.10 2.85
CA THR A 118 -29.18 -23.00 1.95
C THR A 118 -28.19 -22.23 1.08
N PRO A 119 -26.86 -22.43 1.22
CA PRO A 119 -25.87 -21.85 0.33
C PRO A 119 -26.01 -22.41 -1.10
N ALA A 120 -25.81 -21.56 -2.12
CA ALA A 120 -25.82 -21.99 -3.51
C ALA A 120 -24.68 -22.97 -3.85
N LYS A 121 -23.56 -22.85 -3.16
CA LYS A 121 -22.38 -23.72 -3.28
C LYS A 121 -22.06 -24.32 -1.92
N LYS A 122 -21.71 -25.61 -1.89
CA LYS A 122 -21.18 -26.25 -0.68
C LYS A 122 -19.87 -25.60 -0.25
N LYS A 123 -19.57 -25.64 1.04
CA LYS A 123 -18.34 -25.10 1.62
C LYS A 123 -18.16 -23.60 1.29
N PRO A 124 -19.11 -22.75 1.70
CA PRO A 124 -19.01 -21.30 1.44
C PRO A 124 -17.74 -20.74 2.04
N LYS A 125 -16.92 -20.07 1.23
CA LYS A 125 -15.67 -19.43 1.71
C LYS A 125 -15.94 -18.20 2.54
N PHE A 126 -17.01 -17.47 2.21
CA PHE A 126 -17.44 -16.27 2.89
C PHE A 126 -18.94 -16.25 3.04
N LEU A 127 -19.41 -15.75 4.18
CA LEU A 127 -20.80 -15.38 4.36
C LEU A 127 -20.88 -13.98 5.00
N THR A 128 -21.82 -13.19 4.52
CA THR A 128 -22.08 -11.86 5.05
C THR A 128 -23.45 -11.82 5.70
N PHE A 129 -23.46 -11.56 6.99
CA PHE A 129 -24.66 -11.46 7.81
C PHE A 129 -25.06 -9.99 7.94
N THR A 130 -26.34 -9.69 7.74
CA THR A 130 -26.86 -8.33 7.84
C THR A 130 -28.18 -8.35 8.56
N GLN A 131 -28.37 -7.44 9.54
CA GLN A 131 -29.68 -7.19 10.14
C GLN A 131 -30.13 -5.74 9.83
N MET A 132 -31.42 -5.57 9.59
CA MET A 132 -32.05 -4.28 9.29
C MET A 132 -33.29 -4.06 10.17
N PHE A 133 -33.26 -4.53 11.42
CA PHE A 133 -34.36 -4.34 12.37
C PHE A 133 -34.50 -2.86 12.72
N GLY A 134 -35.69 -2.33 12.57
CA GLY A 134 -35.99 -0.92 12.77
C GLY A 134 -35.61 0.00 11.61
N GLY A 135 -34.79 -0.46 10.65
CA GLY A 135 -34.34 0.31 9.49
C GLY A 135 -33.43 1.50 9.83
N GLU A 136 -32.93 2.20 8.82
CA GLU A 136 -32.04 3.36 8.98
C GLU A 136 -32.73 4.60 9.57
N LYS A 137 -34.05 4.67 9.50
CA LYS A 137 -34.88 5.79 10.00
C LYS A 137 -35.45 5.56 11.38
N SER A 138 -35.14 4.42 12.01
CA SER A 138 -35.62 4.17 13.37
C SER A 138 -34.93 5.10 14.34
N ILE A 139 -35.72 5.80 15.16
CA ILE A 139 -35.21 6.65 16.25
C ILE A 139 -34.47 5.81 17.30
N ILE A 140 -34.66 4.51 17.26
CA ILE A 140 -34.22 3.55 18.27
C ILE A 140 -33.32 2.53 17.59
N PRO A 141 -32.01 2.54 17.90
CA PRO A 141 -31.06 1.59 17.31
C PRO A 141 -31.36 0.17 17.80
N SER A 142 -31.44 -0.76 16.86
CA SER A 142 -31.46 -2.19 17.14
C SER A 142 -30.03 -2.72 17.16
N ILE A 143 -29.67 -3.47 18.19
CA ILE A 143 -28.37 -4.11 18.33
C ILE A 143 -28.57 -5.62 18.47
N MET A 144 -27.81 -6.40 17.73
CA MET A 144 -27.81 -7.85 17.85
C MET A 144 -26.43 -8.34 18.27
N ASP A 145 -26.34 -8.99 19.43
CA ASP A 145 -25.16 -9.75 19.80
C ASP A 145 -25.15 -11.04 18.99
N PHE A 146 -24.16 -11.20 18.15
CA PHE A 146 -24.11 -12.25 17.15
C PHE A 146 -22.84 -13.08 17.22
N MET A 147 -23.00 -14.41 17.12
CA MET A 147 -21.91 -15.35 17.14
C MET A 147 -21.95 -16.26 15.92
N VAL A 148 -20.80 -16.55 15.32
CA VAL A 148 -20.68 -17.46 14.19
C VAL A 148 -19.86 -18.69 14.58
N LEU A 149 -20.42 -19.85 14.26
CA LEU A 149 -19.83 -21.16 14.44
C LEU A 149 -19.55 -21.79 13.07
N GLN A 150 -18.45 -22.52 12.94
CA GLN A 150 -18.21 -23.43 11.83
C GLN A 150 -18.26 -24.85 12.35
N SER A 151 -19.19 -25.66 11.84
CA SER A 151 -19.42 -27.06 12.29
C SER A 151 -19.52 -27.18 13.81
N SER A 152 -20.29 -26.26 14.43
CA SER A 152 -20.51 -26.19 15.88
C SER A 152 -19.32 -25.73 16.72
N VAL A 153 -18.24 -25.29 16.09
CA VAL A 153 -17.08 -24.69 16.76
C VAL A 153 -17.08 -23.17 16.52
N TRP A 154 -16.96 -22.37 17.58
CA TRP A 154 -16.87 -20.92 17.43
C TRP A 154 -15.52 -20.50 16.84
N ILE A 155 -15.60 -19.63 15.84
CA ILE A 155 -14.44 -19.22 15.06
C ILE A 155 -14.04 -17.76 15.29
N GLU A 156 -14.89 -17.00 15.98
CA GLU A 156 -14.63 -15.61 16.34
C GLU A 156 -15.33 -15.23 17.64
N LYS A 157 -14.90 -14.14 18.28
CA LYS A 157 -15.62 -13.59 19.42
C LYS A 157 -16.98 -13.05 18.99
N PRO A 158 -18.00 -13.04 19.86
CA PRO A 158 -19.27 -12.39 19.59
C PRO A 158 -19.07 -10.95 19.13
N VAL A 159 -19.85 -10.54 18.14
CA VAL A 159 -19.83 -9.19 17.57
C VAL A 159 -21.21 -8.55 17.70
N GLN A 160 -21.27 -7.23 17.73
CA GLN A 160 -22.52 -6.51 17.69
C GLN A 160 -22.85 -6.09 16.25
N ILE A 161 -23.90 -6.69 15.69
CA ILE A 161 -24.41 -6.31 14.37
C ILE A 161 -25.46 -5.21 14.55
N GLN A 162 -25.30 -4.11 13.80
CA GLN A 162 -26.20 -2.98 13.78
C GLN A 162 -26.85 -2.85 12.39
N PRO A 163 -28.02 -2.20 12.27
CA PRO A 163 -28.64 -1.95 10.98
C PRO A 163 -27.70 -1.28 9.99
N GLY A 164 -27.61 -1.85 8.78
CA GLY A 164 -26.73 -1.32 7.74
C GLY A 164 -25.23 -1.54 7.95
N ARG A 165 -24.82 -2.31 8.97
CA ARG A 165 -23.43 -2.73 9.18
C ARG A 165 -23.28 -4.24 8.98
N PRO A 166 -22.97 -4.68 7.75
CA PRO A 166 -22.80 -6.10 7.46
C PRO A 166 -21.59 -6.67 8.18
N HIS A 167 -21.68 -7.91 8.62
CA HIS A 167 -20.60 -8.68 9.21
C HIS A 167 -20.22 -9.84 8.30
N THR A 168 -19.01 -9.82 7.76
CA THR A 168 -18.51 -10.86 6.86
C THR A 168 -17.52 -11.75 7.56
N VAL A 169 -17.73 -13.06 7.43
CA VAL A 169 -16.91 -14.10 8.03
C VAL A 169 -16.32 -14.99 6.95
N ALA A 170 -15.04 -15.32 7.09
CA ALA A 170 -14.34 -16.28 6.25
C ALA A 170 -14.30 -17.65 6.92
N PHE A 171 -14.52 -18.72 6.13
CA PHE A 171 -14.53 -20.11 6.58
C PHE A 171 -13.37 -20.89 5.98
N ASP A 172 -12.73 -21.72 6.80
CA ASP A 172 -11.68 -22.64 6.36
C ASP A 172 -12.24 -24.07 6.32
N TRP A 173 -12.36 -24.60 5.12
CA TRP A 173 -12.86 -25.95 4.90
C TRP A 173 -11.75 -26.97 4.60
N GLU A 174 -10.51 -26.52 4.40
CA GLU A 174 -9.35 -27.40 4.21
C GLU A 174 -8.82 -27.85 5.57
N THR A 175 -8.77 -26.93 6.52
CA THR A 175 -8.39 -27.19 7.90
C THR A 175 -9.46 -26.64 8.85
N PRO A 176 -10.67 -27.26 8.85
CA PRO A 176 -11.76 -26.78 9.69
C PRO A 176 -11.39 -26.86 11.17
N PRO A 177 -11.91 -25.97 12.01
CA PRO A 177 -11.66 -26.03 13.43
C PRO A 177 -12.27 -27.31 14.03
N ASP A 178 -11.45 -28.12 14.68
CA ASP A 178 -11.87 -29.36 15.35
C ASP A 178 -12.20 -29.15 16.83
N LYS A 179 -11.69 -28.08 17.43
CA LYS A 179 -11.89 -27.70 18.83
C LYS A 179 -12.09 -26.21 18.98
N ALA A 180 -12.98 -25.82 19.90
CA ALA A 180 -13.09 -24.44 20.30
C ALA A 180 -11.78 -23.98 20.94
N PRO A 181 -11.28 -22.78 20.59
CA PRO A 181 -10.09 -22.21 21.24
C PRO A 181 -10.35 -22.04 22.75
N GLN A 182 -9.38 -22.40 23.56
CA GLN A 182 -9.53 -22.36 25.02
C GLN A 182 -9.72 -20.93 25.56
N ASN A 183 -9.17 -19.94 24.82
CA ASN A 183 -9.32 -18.54 25.15
C ASN A 183 -9.14 -17.65 23.92
N TRP A 184 -9.53 -16.38 24.03
CA TRP A 184 -9.44 -15.39 22.94
C TRP A 184 -8.01 -15.06 22.51
N ARG A 185 -7.03 -15.23 23.41
CA ARG A 185 -5.61 -15.00 23.10
C ARG A 185 -5.08 -16.08 22.15
N GLU A 186 -5.48 -17.34 22.36
CA GLU A 186 -5.14 -18.46 21.47
C GLU A 186 -5.80 -18.30 20.11
N LEU A 187 -7.08 -17.90 20.08
CA LEU A 187 -7.78 -17.60 18.84
C LEU A 187 -7.10 -16.47 18.06
N ARG A 188 -6.69 -15.40 18.73
CA ARG A 188 -5.95 -14.30 18.10
C ARG A 188 -4.62 -14.76 17.50
N LYS A 189 -3.85 -15.57 18.25
CA LYS A 189 -2.57 -16.09 17.78
C LYS A 189 -2.76 -16.97 16.53
N LYS A 190 -3.72 -17.90 16.57
CA LYS A 190 -4.06 -18.77 15.43
C LYS A 190 -4.50 -17.95 14.21
N ARG A 191 -5.35 -16.94 14.40
CA ARG A 191 -5.75 -16.03 13.33
C ARG A 191 -4.59 -15.21 12.77
N ALA A 192 -3.68 -14.75 13.63
CA ALA A 192 -2.49 -14.04 13.17
C ALA A 192 -1.60 -14.92 12.28
N GLU A 193 -1.44 -16.20 12.64
CA GLU A 193 -0.69 -17.17 11.85
C GLU A 193 -1.37 -17.52 10.52
N GLU A 194 -2.68 -17.73 10.53
CA GLU A 194 -3.49 -17.99 9.33
C GLU A 194 -3.52 -16.77 8.41
N PHE A 195 -3.54 -15.60 8.99
CA PHE A 195 -3.55 -14.32 8.32
C PHE A 195 -2.23 -14.03 7.58
N GLN A 196 -1.08 -14.33 8.19
CA GLN A 196 0.20 -14.28 7.51
C GLN A 196 0.23 -15.19 6.27
N LYS A 197 -0.50 -16.30 6.32
CA LYS A 197 -0.64 -17.21 5.18
C LYS A 197 -1.60 -16.73 4.10
N ARG A 198 -2.59 -15.90 4.43
CA ARG A 198 -3.71 -15.50 3.54
C ARG A 198 -3.70 -14.05 3.05
N LEU A 199 -2.61 -13.32 3.17
CA LEU A 199 -2.49 -11.93 2.69
C LEU A 199 -3.49 -10.92 3.30
N GLY A 200 -3.67 -10.98 4.62
CA GLY A 200 -3.81 -9.73 5.34
C GLY A 200 -5.13 -8.98 5.45
N ILE A 201 -6.26 -9.42 4.96
CA ILE A 201 -7.52 -8.71 5.22
C ILE A 201 -8.21 -9.35 6.44
N THR A 202 -8.08 -8.71 7.62
CA THR A 202 -8.60 -9.27 8.87
C THR A 202 -10.06 -8.98 9.13
N SER A 203 -10.55 -7.84 8.66
CA SER A 203 -11.94 -7.47 8.87
C SER A 203 -12.49 -6.80 7.64
N TYR A 204 -13.61 -7.30 7.16
CA TYR A 204 -14.30 -6.74 6.01
C TYR A 204 -15.23 -5.58 6.39
N THR A 205 -15.34 -5.23 7.67
CA THR A 205 -16.29 -4.25 8.18
C THR A 205 -15.65 -2.96 8.68
N GLY A 206 -14.32 -2.95 8.88
CA GLY A 206 -13.60 -1.81 9.45
C GLY A 206 -13.18 -0.76 8.41
N LEU A 207 -13.07 0.50 8.88
CA LEU A 207 -12.39 1.58 8.20
C LEU A 207 -10.91 1.53 8.58
N TYR A 208 -10.04 1.36 7.60
CA TYR A 208 -8.59 1.24 7.81
C TYR A 208 -7.83 2.31 7.06
N SER A 209 -6.74 2.75 7.65
CA SER A 209 -5.84 3.72 7.07
C SER A 209 -4.39 3.30 7.27
N TYR A 210 -3.57 3.55 6.26
CA TYR A 210 -2.13 3.31 6.27
C TYR A 210 -1.44 4.58 5.79
N VAL A 211 -0.55 5.12 6.60
CA VAL A 211 0.19 6.34 6.28
C VAL A 211 1.66 5.99 6.17
N TYR A 212 2.25 6.28 5.03
CA TYR A 212 3.68 6.06 4.77
C TYR A 212 4.40 7.40 4.71
N LEU A 213 5.34 7.60 5.61
CA LEU A 213 6.16 8.80 5.71
C LEU A 213 7.49 8.54 4.98
N ASN A 214 7.55 8.93 3.71
CA ASN A 214 8.69 8.72 2.85
C ASN A 214 9.45 10.02 2.60
N ASP A 215 10.66 9.93 2.04
CA ASP A 215 11.50 11.10 1.80
C ASP A 215 10.99 12.00 0.67
N GLN A 216 10.18 11.46 -0.25
CA GLN A 216 9.66 12.21 -1.41
C GLN A 216 8.15 12.39 -1.42
N GLU A 217 7.43 11.72 -0.52
CA GLU A 217 5.99 11.83 -0.40
C GLU A 217 5.50 11.41 0.98
N VAL A 218 4.37 11.92 1.38
CA VAL A 218 3.49 11.29 2.36
C VAL A 218 2.40 10.57 1.59
N ARG A 219 2.25 9.28 1.80
CA ARG A 219 1.22 8.47 1.15
C ARG A 219 0.18 8.05 2.14
N HIS A 220 -1.08 8.22 1.79
CA HIS A 220 -2.23 7.82 2.59
C HIS A 220 -3.12 6.84 1.84
N GLU A 221 -3.21 5.63 2.34
CA GLU A 221 -4.07 4.57 1.82
C GLU A 221 -5.26 4.38 2.75
N ILE A 222 -6.46 4.38 2.19
CA ILE A 222 -7.71 4.29 2.93
C ILE A 222 -8.52 3.15 2.35
N LEU A 223 -8.96 2.23 3.22
CA LEU A 223 -9.91 1.17 2.91
C LEU A 223 -11.19 1.40 3.70
N VAL A 224 -12.26 1.70 3.02
CA VAL A 224 -13.57 1.97 3.65
C VAL A 224 -14.64 1.03 3.09
N PRO A 225 -15.49 0.40 3.94
CA PRO A 225 -16.65 -0.34 3.48
C PRO A 225 -17.58 0.57 2.66
N LEU A 226 -18.11 0.08 1.54
CA LEU A 226 -18.93 0.88 0.63
C LEU A 226 -20.13 1.52 1.34
N LEU A 227 -20.89 0.76 2.12
CA LEU A 227 -22.03 1.29 2.86
C LEU A 227 -21.65 2.34 3.92
N THR A 228 -20.45 2.27 4.48
CA THR A 228 -19.93 3.32 5.37
C THR A 228 -19.59 4.58 4.59
N PHE A 229 -18.94 4.42 3.41
CA PHE A 229 -18.60 5.55 2.55
C PHE A 229 -19.86 6.29 2.05
N GLU A 230 -20.91 5.56 1.71
CA GLU A 230 -22.18 6.14 1.22
C GLU A 230 -22.91 7.01 2.24
N LYS A 231 -22.58 6.90 3.53
CA LYS A 231 -23.08 7.87 4.55
C LYS A 231 -22.47 9.26 4.37
N TRP A 232 -21.30 9.36 3.73
CA TRP A 232 -20.64 10.62 3.42
C TRP A 232 -20.97 11.13 2.01
N LEU A 233 -20.99 10.21 1.03
CA LEU A 233 -21.24 10.51 -0.37
C LEU A 233 -22.02 9.36 -1.01
N PRO A 234 -23.34 9.51 -1.19
CA PRO A 234 -24.16 8.50 -1.84
C PRO A 234 -23.68 8.23 -3.29
N ILE A 235 -23.66 6.96 -3.66
CA ILE A 235 -23.33 6.51 -5.01
C ILE A 235 -24.61 6.03 -5.68
N GLU A 236 -24.95 6.64 -6.82
CA GLU A 236 -26.12 6.27 -7.61
C GLU A 236 -25.88 4.90 -8.26
N ARG A 237 -26.85 4.02 -8.16
CA ARG A 237 -26.85 2.70 -8.78
C ARG A 237 -28.28 2.22 -9.07
N ALA A 238 -28.42 1.44 -10.15
CA ALA A 238 -29.70 0.90 -10.57
C ALA A 238 -30.18 -0.24 -9.66
N ASN A 239 -29.23 -1.07 -9.18
CA ASN A 239 -29.51 -2.17 -8.26
C ASN A 239 -28.97 -1.84 -6.86
N PRO A 240 -29.82 -1.77 -5.81
CA PRO A 240 -29.37 -1.46 -4.46
C PRO A 240 -28.39 -2.50 -3.88
N GLU A 241 -28.43 -3.75 -4.38
CA GLU A 241 -27.59 -4.85 -3.91
C GLU A 241 -26.18 -4.86 -4.53
N PHE A 242 -26.02 -4.26 -5.72
CA PHE A 242 -24.79 -4.35 -6.50
C PHE A 242 -24.39 -3.00 -7.08
N LEU A 243 -23.09 -2.83 -7.26
CA LEU A 243 -22.50 -1.72 -7.98
C LEU A 243 -21.83 -2.26 -9.25
N GLU A 244 -22.36 -1.89 -10.42
CA GLU A 244 -21.87 -2.31 -11.72
C GLU A 244 -20.60 -1.55 -12.10
N VAL A 245 -19.78 -2.11 -13.01
CA VAL A 245 -18.51 -1.50 -13.42
C VAL A 245 -18.70 -0.10 -14.00
N ALA A 246 -19.76 0.11 -14.78
CA ALA A 246 -20.06 1.43 -15.35
C ALA A 246 -20.41 2.47 -14.26
N GLU A 247 -21.11 2.05 -13.20
CA GLU A 247 -21.47 2.90 -12.07
C GLU A 247 -20.24 3.22 -11.20
N GLN A 248 -19.32 2.24 -11.04
CA GLN A 248 -18.02 2.46 -10.37
C GLN A 248 -17.19 3.52 -11.10
N GLU A 249 -17.16 3.46 -12.43
CA GLU A 249 -16.41 4.41 -13.26
C GLU A 249 -17.06 5.81 -13.22
N ALA A 250 -18.38 5.90 -13.30
CA ALA A 250 -19.12 7.16 -13.20
C ALA A 250 -18.93 7.86 -11.85
N ALA A 251 -18.79 7.08 -10.77
CA ALA A 251 -18.59 7.62 -9.42
C ALA A 251 -17.14 8.05 -9.15
N ARG A 252 -16.16 7.57 -9.93
CA ARG A 252 -14.72 7.70 -9.68
C ARG A 252 -14.27 9.14 -9.47
N GLU A 253 -14.61 10.04 -10.38
CA GLU A 253 -14.15 11.43 -10.31
C GLU A 253 -14.73 12.16 -9.11
N LYS A 254 -16.04 12.03 -8.89
CA LYS A 254 -16.76 12.63 -7.76
C LYS A 254 -16.18 12.16 -6.41
N ILE A 255 -15.85 10.88 -6.29
CA ILE A 255 -15.21 10.32 -5.09
C ILE A 255 -13.80 10.88 -4.93
N GLY A 256 -13.02 10.93 -6.03
CA GLY A 256 -11.66 11.47 -6.02
C GLY A 256 -11.63 12.93 -5.58
N GLU A 257 -12.53 13.78 -6.09
CA GLU A 257 -12.68 15.17 -5.68
C GLU A 257 -13.06 15.29 -4.20
N TRP A 258 -13.98 14.45 -3.75
CA TRP A 258 -14.43 14.43 -2.37
C TRP A 258 -13.27 14.17 -1.39
N PHE A 259 -12.38 13.22 -1.70
CA PHE A 259 -11.19 12.93 -0.88
C PHE A 259 -10.11 14.01 -1.01
N ARG A 260 -9.89 14.56 -2.21
CA ARG A 260 -8.92 15.66 -2.42
C ARG A 260 -9.26 16.94 -1.67
N ALA A 261 -10.55 17.19 -1.44
CA ALA A 261 -11.03 18.37 -0.73
C ALA A 261 -10.99 18.26 0.81
N ARG A 262 -10.70 17.06 1.32
CA ARG A 262 -10.77 16.72 2.75
C ARG A 262 -9.45 16.12 3.22
N ASN A 263 -9.34 15.97 4.56
CA ASN A 263 -8.18 15.34 5.18
C ASN A 263 -6.86 16.04 4.83
N PRO A 264 -6.72 17.34 5.14
CA PRO A 264 -5.57 18.14 4.74
C PRO A 264 -4.28 17.62 5.37
N VAL A 265 -3.22 17.65 4.56
CA VAL A 265 -1.85 17.33 4.97
C VAL A 265 -0.97 18.55 4.78
N GLN A 266 -0.12 18.81 5.77
CA GLN A 266 0.93 19.82 5.72
C GLN A 266 2.28 19.13 5.84
N ILE A 267 3.22 19.51 4.98
CA ILE A 267 4.62 19.08 5.03
C ILE A 267 5.45 20.31 5.34
N ASP A 268 6.21 20.27 6.43
CA ASP A 268 7.03 21.39 6.92
C ASP A 268 6.25 22.70 7.05
N GLY A 269 4.98 22.60 7.48
CA GLY A 269 4.06 23.73 7.65
C GLY A 269 3.37 24.22 6.38
N ILE A 270 3.70 23.66 5.22
CA ILE A 270 3.11 24.02 3.93
C ILE A 270 1.98 23.04 3.58
N PRO A 271 0.75 23.51 3.30
CA PRO A 271 -0.32 22.66 2.82
C PRO A 271 0.03 22.05 1.45
N VAL A 272 -0.13 20.72 1.33
CA VAL A 272 0.16 20.00 0.09
C VAL A 272 -1.15 19.44 -0.48
N LYS A 273 -1.38 19.68 -1.78
CA LYS A 273 -2.53 19.11 -2.49
C LYS A 273 -2.25 17.64 -2.81
N PRO A 274 -3.19 16.73 -2.49
CA PRO A 274 -3.01 15.32 -2.81
C PRO A 274 -3.19 15.04 -4.30
N VAL A 275 -2.40 14.10 -4.78
CA VAL A 275 -2.59 13.43 -6.07
C VAL A 275 -3.31 12.12 -5.81
N LEU A 276 -4.45 11.90 -6.47
CA LEU A 276 -5.16 10.62 -6.41
C LEU A 276 -4.41 9.61 -7.29
N GLN A 277 -3.70 8.69 -6.67
CA GLN A 277 -2.96 7.64 -7.39
C GLN A 277 -3.86 6.44 -7.73
N ARG A 278 -4.77 6.09 -6.84
CA ARG A 278 -5.66 4.94 -7.06
C ARG A 278 -7.01 5.16 -6.41
N LEU A 279 -8.04 4.69 -7.11
CA LEU A 279 -9.39 4.51 -6.58
C LEU A 279 -9.95 3.23 -7.17
N GLN A 280 -10.34 2.28 -6.33
CA GLN A 280 -10.84 1.00 -6.78
C GLN A 280 -11.84 0.42 -5.80
N PHE A 281 -12.85 -0.29 -6.35
CA PHE A 281 -13.78 -1.07 -5.57
C PHE A 281 -13.32 -2.53 -5.53
N PHE A 282 -13.27 -3.08 -4.31
CA PHE A 282 -12.85 -4.45 -4.05
C PHE A 282 -14.03 -5.25 -3.51
N GLY A 283 -14.19 -6.49 -3.97
CA GLY A 283 -15.05 -7.47 -3.33
C GLY A 283 -14.31 -8.27 -2.25
N LEU A 284 -14.78 -9.49 -1.99
CA LEU A 284 -14.17 -10.39 -1.01
C LEU A 284 -13.03 -11.25 -1.59
N ASP A 285 -12.92 -11.33 -2.92
CA ASP A 285 -11.86 -12.15 -3.53
C ASP A 285 -10.51 -11.42 -3.41
N ILE A 286 -9.52 -12.14 -2.87
CA ILE A 286 -8.16 -11.63 -2.77
C ILE A 286 -7.57 -11.23 -4.13
N LYS A 287 -8.07 -11.84 -5.22
CA LYS A 287 -7.67 -11.49 -6.58
C LYS A 287 -8.05 -10.07 -6.96
N ASP A 288 -9.06 -9.47 -6.30
CA ASP A 288 -9.45 -8.08 -6.55
C ASP A 288 -8.34 -7.09 -6.13
N PHE A 289 -7.49 -7.49 -5.19
CA PHE A 289 -6.35 -6.71 -4.72
C PHE A 289 -5.08 -6.93 -5.56
N ALA A 290 -5.10 -7.90 -6.47
CA ALA A 290 -3.95 -8.19 -7.32
C ALA A 290 -3.65 -7.03 -8.28
N GLN A 291 -2.39 -6.90 -8.64
CA GLN A 291 -1.97 -5.96 -9.66
C GLN A 291 -2.63 -6.31 -11.00
N GLY A 292 -3.26 -5.33 -11.65
CA GLY A 292 -3.95 -5.54 -12.93
C GLY A 292 -5.28 -6.29 -12.82
N ALA A 293 -5.86 -6.44 -11.61
CA ALA A 293 -7.21 -6.96 -11.45
C ALA A 293 -8.21 -6.12 -12.25
N LYS A 294 -8.99 -6.78 -13.11
CA LYS A 294 -10.02 -6.09 -13.90
C LYS A 294 -11.19 -5.71 -12.98
N PRO A 295 -11.74 -4.50 -13.12
CA PRO A 295 -12.96 -4.13 -12.43
C PRO A 295 -14.08 -5.13 -12.72
N ARG A 296 -14.83 -5.47 -11.67
CA ARG A 296 -15.99 -6.34 -11.76
C ARG A 296 -17.14 -5.81 -10.92
N ARG A 297 -18.34 -6.28 -11.17
CA ARG A 297 -19.48 -6.01 -10.32
C ARG A 297 -19.18 -6.44 -8.88
N VAL A 298 -19.52 -5.60 -7.91
CA VAL A 298 -19.33 -5.88 -6.49
C VAL A 298 -20.64 -5.76 -5.72
N SER A 299 -20.81 -6.55 -4.66
CA SER A 299 -21.96 -6.42 -3.77
C SER A 299 -21.81 -5.19 -2.87
N ALA A 300 -22.84 -4.37 -2.75
CA ALA A 300 -22.83 -3.19 -1.90
C ALA A 300 -22.52 -3.52 -0.43
N TYR A 301 -22.98 -4.68 0.04
CA TYR A 301 -22.80 -5.13 1.41
C TYR A 301 -21.41 -5.69 1.73
N GLN A 302 -20.62 -5.98 0.71
CA GLN A 302 -19.32 -6.63 0.83
C GLN A 302 -18.18 -5.78 0.26
N ALA A 303 -18.53 -4.84 -0.60
CA ALA A 303 -17.55 -4.02 -1.29
C ALA A 303 -16.81 -3.08 -0.35
N ARG A 304 -15.57 -2.83 -0.71
CA ARG A 304 -14.72 -1.82 -0.12
C ARG A 304 -14.24 -0.87 -1.19
N LEU A 305 -14.17 0.38 -0.84
CA LEU A 305 -13.52 1.41 -1.61
C LEU A 305 -12.10 1.59 -1.08
N GLY A 306 -11.13 1.38 -1.95
CA GLY A 306 -9.73 1.66 -1.68
C GLY A 306 -9.28 2.92 -2.38
N ILE A 307 -8.69 3.84 -1.62
CA ILE A 307 -8.20 5.12 -2.09
C ILE A 307 -6.73 5.26 -1.71
N ILE A 308 -5.90 5.71 -2.65
CA ILE A 308 -4.51 6.06 -2.42
C ILE A 308 -4.29 7.49 -2.81
N LEU A 309 -3.89 8.29 -1.83
CA LEU A 309 -3.51 9.70 -1.99
C LEU A 309 -2.01 9.84 -1.76
N SER A 310 -1.32 10.51 -2.68
CA SER A 310 0.08 10.92 -2.53
C SER A 310 0.15 12.42 -2.31
N TYR A 311 0.92 12.83 -1.34
CA TYR A 311 1.25 14.22 -1.04
C TYR A 311 2.74 14.42 -1.34
N PRO A 312 3.11 14.92 -2.54
CA PRO A 312 4.50 15.06 -2.95
C PRO A 312 5.29 15.99 -2.04
N ALA A 313 6.50 15.57 -1.67
CA ALA A 313 7.45 16.38 -0.91
C ALA A 313 8.62 16.78 -1.82
N LYS A 314 8.97 18.08 -1.83
CA LYS A 314 10.11 18.61 -2.61
C LYS A 314 11.47 18.23 -2.02
N ALA A 315 11.49 17.94 -0.73
CA ALA A 315 12.65 17.50 0.03
C ALA A 315 12.16 16.53 1.12
N PRO A 316 13.04 15.72 1.71
CA PRO A 316 12.68 14.83 2.80
C PRO A 316 11.95 15.59 3.93
N PRO A 317 10.69 15.23 4.25
CA PRO A 317 9.90 15.94 5.26
C PRO A 317 10.58 15.94 6.63
N ASN A 318 10.60 17.07 7.34
CA ASN A 318 11.02 17.15 8.73
C ASN A 318 9.83 17.12 9.68
N ARG A 319 8.68 17.62 9.23
CA ARG A 319 7.42 17.59 9.99
C ARG A 319 6.26 17.30 9.07
N VAL A 320 5.39 16.40 9.48
CA VAL A 320 4.13 16.09 8.80
C VAL A 320 2.99 16.30 9.77
N ARG A 321 1.97 17.04 9.35
CA ARG A 321 0.71 17.19 10.07
C ARG A 321 -0.41 16.67 9.16
N MET A 322 -1.19 15.73 9.65
CA MET A 322 -2.35 15.18 8.97
C MET A 322 -3.59 15.41 9.83
N THR A 323 -4.69 15.79 9.21
CA THR A 323 -5.98 15.96 9.88
C THR A 323 -7.01 15.05 9.23
N TRP A 324 -7.72 14.27 10.03
CA TRP A 324 -8.88 13.50 9.59
C TRP A 324 -10.14 14.29 9.93
N GLU A 325 -10.94 14.65 8.94
CA GLU A 325 -12.13 15.49 9.10
C GLU A 325 -13.43 14.71 8.93
N THR A 326 -13.33 13.44 8.53
CA THR A 326 -14.45 12.65 8.07
C THR A 326 -14.88 11.66 9.13
N PHE A 327 -15.77 12.09 10.02
CA PHE A 327 -16.38 11.25 11.05
C PHE A 327 -17.86 11.06 10.79
N HIS A 328 -18.39 9.89 11.17
CA HIS A 328 -19.82 9.56 11.13
C HIS A 328 -20.12 8.57 12.27
N ASP A 329 -21.39 8.41 12.64
CA ASP A 329 -21.78 7.45 13.69
C ASP A 329 -21.38 6.02 13.35
N SER A 330 -21.37 5.66 12.04
CA SER A 330 -20.84 4.38 11.56
C SER A 330 -19.32 4.31 11.49
N ALA A 331 -18.61 5.44 11.56
CA ALA A 331 -17.16 5.57 11.54
C ALA A 331 -16.74 6.66 12.55
N PRO A 332 -16.94 6.44 13.87
CA PRO A 332 -16.66 7.45 14.89
C PRO A 332 -15.18 7.69 15.11
N PHE A 333 -14.34 6.81 14.63
CA PHE A 333 -12.88 6.93 14.66
C PHE A 333 -12.25 6.35 13.40
N LEU A 334 -11.04 6.80 13.09
CA LEU A 334 -10.17 6.19 12.11
C LEU A 334 -8.95 5.60 12.82
N ARG A 335 -8.71 4.33 12.61
CA ARG A 335 -7.52 3.63 13.05
C ARG A 335 -6.49 3.61 11.93
N SER A 336 -5.30 4.17 12.18
CA SER A 336 -4.24 4.29 11.19
C SER A 336 -2.97 3.58 11.65
N ILE A 337 -2.31 2.89 10.74
CA ILE A 337 -0.93 2.43 10.93
C ILE A 337 -0.01 3.41 10.22
N ILE A 338 0.94 3.97 10.97
CA ILE A 338 1.91 4.93 10.48
C ILE A 338 3.23 4.21 10.25
N TYR A 339 3.70 4.22 9.02
CA TYR A 339 4.98 3.67 8.59
C TYR A 339 5.99 4.81 8.44
N ASP A 340 6.95 4.89 9.35
CA ASP A 340 8.06 5.83 9.26
C ASP A 340 9.30 5.10 8.72
N ARG A 341 9.41 5.03 7.40
CA ARG A 341 10.55 4.43 6.69
C ARG A 341 10.93 3.04 7.25
N ASP A 342 12.09 2.93 7.88
CA ASP A 342 12.61 1.67 8.43
C ASP A 342 12.28 1.46 9.92
N LEU A 343 11.57 2.43 10.54
CA LEU A 343 11.16 2.33 11.94
C LEU A 343 9.99 1.35 12.12
N LYS A 344 9.83 0.87 13.33
CA LYS A 344 8.69 0.03 13.68
C LYS A 344 7.40 0.85 13.49
N PRO A 345 6.41 0.36 12.72
CA PRO A 345 5.15 1.08 12.56
C PRO A 345 4.47 1.33 13.90
N THR A 346 3.82 2.48 13.98
CA THR A 346 3.03 2.90 15.13
C THR A 346 1.56 2.94 14.76
N GLU A 347 0.72 2.75 15.75
CA GLU A 347 -0.71 2.86 15.61
C GLU A 347 -1.21 4.20 16.15
N GLU A 348 -2.07 4.88 15.40
CA GLU A 348 -2.66 6.16 15.77
C GLU A 348 -4.18 6.12 15.58
N PHE A 349 -4.90 6.72 16.54
CA PHE A 349 -6.34 6.83 16.51
C PHE A 349 -6.75 8.28 16.30
N PHE A 350 -7.46 8.52 15.21
CA PHE A 350 -8.12 9.79 14.96
C PHE A 350 -9.54 9.70 15.49
N VAL A 351 -9.88 10.56 16.42
CA VAL A 351 -11.24 10.72 16.97
C VAL A 351 -11.68 12.18 16.81
N LYS A 352 -12.98 12.45 16.92
CA LYS A 352 -13.53 13.78 16.69
C LYS A 352 -12.86 14.85 17.56
N ASP A 353 -12.49 14.49 18.81
CA ASP A 353 -11.83 15.40 19.75
C ASP A 353 -10.31 15.49 19.53
N LYS A 354 -9.69 14.47 18.90
CA LYS A 354 -8.29 14.43 18.50
C LYS A 354 -8.17 14.06 17.02
N PRO A 355 -8.54 14.96 16.08
CA PRO A 355 -8.56 14.65 14.65
C PRO A 355 -7.21 14.81 13.96
N ARG A 356 -6.14 15.11 14.69
CA ARG A 356 -4.83 15.47 14.14
C ARG A 356 -3.74 14.53 14.59
N PHE A 357 -2.88 14.19 13.65
CA PHE A 357 -1.61 13.50 13.85
C PHE A 357 -0.47 14.44 13.48
N GLU A 358 0.57 14.47 14.28
CA GLU A 358 1.80 15.21 14.02
C GLU A 358 2.99 14.28 14.16
N TRP A 359 3.82 14.29 13.13
CA TRP A 359 5.09 13.59 13.12
C TRP A 359 6.23 14.56 12.92
N THR A 360 7.34 14.31 13.58
CA THR A 360 8.59 15.05 13.41
C THR A 360 9.71 14.04 13.20
N ARG A 361 10.56 14.29 12.22
CA ARG A 361 11.69 13.43 11.89
C ARG A 361 12.66 13.35 13.06
N GLU A 362 13.04 12.12 13.41
CA GLU A 362 14.16 11.87 14.33
C GLU A 362 15.45 11.81 13.51
N GLY A 363 16.46 12.60 13.91
CA GLY A 363 17.75 12.68 13.24
C GLY A 363 17.79 13.62 12.03
N ASN A 364 18.94 13.65 11.38
CA ASN A 364 19.13 14.47 10.18
C ASN A 364 18.44 13.82 8.97
N PRO A 365 17.88 14.65 8.05
CA PRO A 365 17.42 14.13 6.77
C PRO A 365 18.57 13.43 6.04
N PRO A 366 18.29 12.40 5.23
CA PRO A 366 19.32 11.80 4.41
C PRO A 366 19.99 12.87 3.57
N ALA A 367 21.32 12.81 3.47
CA ALA A 367 22.06 13.71 2.60
C ALA A 367 21.50 13.59 1.17
N ALA A 368 21.34 14.75 0.51
CA ALA A 368 20.96 14.76 -0.89
C ALA A 368 21.89 13.81 -1.66
N HIS A 369 21.32 12.89 -2.43
CA HIS A 369 22.12 11.94 -3.18
C HIS A 369 23.03 12.70 -4.14
N SER A 370 24.36 12.67 -3.90
CA SER A 370 25.31 13.17 -4.86
C SER A 370 25.54 12.07 -5.89
N PHE A 371 25.28 12.38 -7.16
CA PHE A 371 25.67 11.52 -8.29
C PHE A 371 27.15 11.67 -8.63
N GLU A 372 27.99 11.97 -7.64
CA GLU A 372 29.42 12.12 -7.84
C GLU A 372 30.03 10.83 -8.37
N LEU A 373 30.54 10.90 -9.59
CA LEU A 373 31.30 9.83 -10.23
C LEU A 373 32.77 10.09 -10.00
N LYS A 374 33.48 9.10 -9.49
CA LYS A 374 34.94 9.15 -9.45
C LYS A 374 35.47 9.12 -10.88
N GLN A 375 36.50 9.92 -11.21
CA GLN A 375 37.10 9.91 -12.51
C GLN A 375 37.77 8.56 -12.78
N LEU A 376 37.46 7.94 -13.92
CA LEU A 376 38.03 6.65 -14.33
C LEU A 376 39.46 6.77 -14.83
N VAL A 377 39.80 7.88 -15.47
CA VAL A 377 41.09 8.13 -16.07
C VAL A 377 41.52 9.53 -15.67
N THR A 378 42.66 9.66 -15.04
CA THR A 378 43.33 10.94 -14.97
C THR A 378 43.62 11.40 -16.39
N PRO A 379 43.15 12.57 -16.84
CA PRO A 379 43.52 13.05 -18.16
C PRO A 379 45.02 13.06 -18.19
N SER A 380 45.59 12.31 -19.13
CA SER A 380 47.02 12.44 -19.40
C SER A 380 47.22 13.87 -19.88
N SER A 381 47.61 14.75 -18.98
CA SER A 381 48.11 16.04 -19.40
C SER A 381 49.28 15.70 -20.32
N SER A 382 49.12 15.88 -21.62
CA SER A 382 50.24 15.94 -22.53
C SER A 382 51.04 17.18 -22.12
N SER A 383 51.78 17.05 -21.03
CA SER A 383 52.68 18.09 -20.61
C SER A 383 53.82 18.06 -21.60
N ILE A 384 53.75 18.94 -22.59
CA ILE A 384 54.95 19.29 -23.34
C ILE A 384 55.98 19.61 -22.27
N SER A 385 57.04 18.78 -22.20
CA SER A 385 58.08 18.97 -21.21
C SER A 385 58.56 20.41 -21.29
N ARG A 386 58.71 21.09 -20.14
CA ARG A 386 59.24 22.44 -20.10
C ARG A 386 60.55 22.54 -20.88
N THR A 387 61.36 21.48 -20.90
CA THR A 387 62.58 21.35 -21.71
C THR A 387 62.27 21.33 -23.20
N SER A 388 61.26 20.58 -23.69
CA SER A 388 60.83 20.62 -25.10
C SER A 388 60.35 22.03 -25.50
N LEU A 389 59.57 22.70 -24.64
CA LEU A 389 59.09 24.06 -24.92
C LEU A 389 60.23 25.06 -24.99
N LEU A 390 61.24 24.93 -24.09
CA LEU A 390 62.42 25.77 -24.09
C LEU A 390 63.29 25.49 -25.32
N LEU A 391 63.46 24.24 -25.75
CA LEU A 391 64.20 23.89 -26.94
C LEU A 391 63.53 24.34 -28.23
N PHE A 392 62.25 24.22 -28.35
CA PHE A 392 61.48 24.75 -29.49
C PHE A 392 61.49 26.28 -29.52
N GLY A 393 61.42 26.95 -28.37
CA GLY A 393 61.55 28.40 -28.27
C GLY A 393 62.96 28.93 -28.51
N ALA A 394 64.03 28.15 -28.15
CA ALA A 394 65.37 28.51 -28.36
C ALA A 394 65.85 28.31 -29.83
N ALA A 395 65.22 27.40 -30.58
CA ALA A 395 65.62 27.09 -31.98
C ALA A 395 65.57 28.32 -32.91
N PRO A 396 64.45 29.13 -32.96
CA PRO A 396 64.42 30.33 -33.81
C PRO A 396 65.36 31.44 -33.31
N LEU A 397 65.55 31.51 -31.99
CA LEU A 397 66.43 32.51 -31.39
C LEU A 397 67.93 32.22 -31.75
N LEU A 398 68.30 30.97 -31.67
CA LEU A 398 69.68 30.51 -32.06
C LEU A 398 69.89 30.67 -33.55
N ALA A 399 68.89 30.37 -34.37
CA ALA A 399 68.91 30.55 -35.80
C ALA A 399 69.11 32.05 -36.15
N LEU A 400 68.45 32.92 -35.45
CA LEU A 400 68.50 34.38 -35.63
C LEU A 400 69.91 34.94 -35.20
N LEU A 401 70.46 34.47 -34.06
CA LEU A 401 71.73 34.87 -33.53
C LEU A 401 72.89 34.44 -34.41
N LEU A 402 72.76 33.25 -35.02
CA LEU A 402 73.83 32.67 -35.89
C LEU A 402 73.71 33.14 -37.36
N TYR A 403 72.58 33.74 -37.73
CA TYR A 403 72.35 34.18 -39.09
C TYR A 403 73.17 35.41 -39.44
N SER A 404 73.92 35.35 -40.56
CA SER A 404 74.64 36.48 -41.14
C SER A 404 74.48 36.48 -42.66
N PRO A 405 73.91 37.57 -43.23
CA PRO A 405 73.64 37.60 -44.66
C PRO A 405 74.91 37.65 -45.53
N THR A 406 76.07 38.11 -44.96
CA THR A 406 77.29 38.33 -45.66
C THR A 406 78.28 37.15 -45.58
N ARG A 407 78.08 36.14 -44.74
CA ARG A 407 78.98 35.02 -44.54
C ARG A 407 78.22 33.68 -44.75
N PRO A 408 78.51 32.99 -45.89
CA PRO A 408 77.79 31.73 -46.22
C PRO A 408 77.97 30.64 -45.18
N SER A 409 79.12 30.55 -44.51
CA SER A 409 79.33 29.57 -43.43
C SER A 409 78.43 29.73 -42.21
N ARG A 410 77.97 30.94 -41.93
CA ARG A 410 77.06 31.21 -40.82
C ARG A 410 75.60 30.87 -41.14
N LYS A 411 75.24 30.89 -42.45
CA LYS A 411 73.93 30.44 -42.88
C LYS A 411 73.71 28.95 -42.59
N GLY A 412 74.78 28.15 -42.91
CA GLY A 412 74.77 26.74 -42.60
C GLY A 412 74.75 26.45 -41.09
N ALA A 413 75.51 27.22 -40.29
CA ALA A 413 75.50 27.08 -38.84
C ALA A 413 74.17 27.43 -38.19
N SER A 414 73.49 28.47 -38.71
CA SER A 414 72.17 28.87 -38.27
C SER A 414 71.11 27.79 -38.54
N LEU A 415 71.13 27.22 -39.75
CA LEU A 415 70.23 26.13 -40.14
C LEU A 415 70.50 24.86 -39.31
N ALA A 416 71.82 24.48 -39.14
CA ALA A 416 72.19 23.35 -38.31
C ALA A 416 71.78 23.52 -36.84
N GLY A 417 71.95 24.70 -36.28
CA GLY A 417 71.47 25.03 -34.90
C GLY A 417 69.95 24.93 -34.74
N PHE A 418 69.19 25.41 -35.72
CA PHE A 418 67.75 25.28 -35.74
C PHE A 418 67.35 23.83 -35.82
N CYS A 419 67.88 23.05 -36.72
CA CYS A 419 67.60 21.63 -36.88
C CYS A 419 67.98 20.82 -35.63
N ALA A 420 69.12 21.12 -35.00
CA ALA A 420 69.57 20.41 -33.80
C ALA A 420 68.63 20.71 -32.60
N CYS A 421 68.15 21.95 -32.41
CA CYS A 421 67.22 22.28 -31.36
C CYS A 421 65.81 21.71 -31.64
N ALA A 422 65.38 21.72 -32.91
CA ALA A 422 64.11 21.09 -33.30
C ALA A 422 64.13 19.59 -33.09
N ILE A 423 65.20 18.88 -33.47
CA ILE A 423 65.44 17.44 -33.26
C ILE A 423 65.47 17.14 -31.76
N ALA A 424 66.22 17.92 -30.98
CA ALA A 424 66.28 17.77 -29.53
C ALA A 424 64.85 17.99 -28.91
N GLY A 425 64.10 19.00 -29.35
CA GLY A 425 62.76 19.23 -28.92
C GLY A 425 61.81 18.06 -29.18
N VAL A 426 61.96 17.42 -30.35
CA VAL A 426 61.25 16.18 -30.70
C VAL A 426 61.75 14.99 -29.87
N CYS A 427 63.07 14.84 -29.61
CA CYS A 427 63.59 13.76 -28.77
C CYS A 427 63.16 13.88 -27.30
N PHE A 428 62.98 15.08 -26.80
CA PHE A 428 62.47 15.33 -25.46
C PHE A 428 60.94 15.43 -25.41
N TRP A 429 60.26 15.31 -26.55
CA TRP A 429 58.82 15.14 -26.59
C TRP A 429 58.55 13.70 -26.12
N ASN A 430 58.10 13.59 -24.88
CA ASN A 430 57.48 12.35 -24.43
C ASN A 430 56.12 12.24 -25.12
N PRO A 431 55.96 11.33 -26.12
CA PRO A 431 54.61 10.99 -26.53
C PRO A 431 53.86 10.52 -25.27
N PRO A 432 52.56 10.74 -25.17
CA PRO A 432 51.81 10.21 -24.06
C PRO A 432 52.17 8.72 -23.96
N SER A 433 52.91 8.35 -22.90
CA SER A 433 53.25 6.97 -22.61
C SER A 433 51.99 6.13 -22.63
N GLU A 434 52.09 4.92 -23.05
CA GLU A 434 51.02 3.92 -22.94
C GLU A 434 50.28 4.14 -21.64
N ARG A 435 48.94 4.31 -21.75
CA ARG A 435 48.08 4.64 -20.60
C ARG A 435 48.48 3.74 -19.44
N PRO A 436 48.60 4.28 -18.22
CA PRO A 436 48.87 3.44 -17.08
C PRO A 436 47.80 2.33 -17.04
N PRO A 437 48.19 1.10 -16.70
CA PRO A 437 47.24 -0.01 -16.64
C PRO A 437 46.03 0.42 -15.79
N LEU A 438 44.84 0.19 -16.32
CA LEU A 438 43.59 0.54 -15.64
C LEU A 438 43.61 -0.12 -14.26
N ASP A 439 43.54 0.66 -13.21
CA ASP A 439 43.46 0.13 -11.84
C ASP A 439 42.09 -0.56 -11.67
N GLU A 440 42.10 -1.88 -11.59
CA GLU A 440 40.91 -2.70 -11.43
C GLU A 440 40.06 -2.26 -10.23
N LYS A 441 40.68 -1.80 -9.15
CA LYS A 441 39.97 -1.31 -7.96
C LYS A 441 39.24 -0.02 -8.27
N LEU A 442 39.84 0.88 -9.04
CA LEU A 442 39.24 2.13 -9.44
C LEU A 442 38.04 1.89 -10.38
N ILE A 443 38.19 0.96 -11.33
CA ILE A 443 37.13 0.56 -12.26
C ILE A 443 35.98 -0.07 -11.48
N ALA A 444 36.25 -0.99 -10.56
CA ALA A 444 35.22 -1.62 -9.74
C ALA A 444 34.47 -0.60 -8.88
N ALA A 445 35.19 0.35 -8.27
CA ALA A 445 34.56 1.42 -7.48
C ALA A 445 33.67 2.34 -8.33
N HIS A 446 34.10 2.66 -9.55
CA HIS A 446 33.36 3.46 -10.50
C HIS A 446 32.10 2.72 -10.99
N ALA A 447 32.25 1.48 -11.44
CA ALA A 447 31.13 0.64 -11.87
C ALA A 447 30.11 0.41 -10.75
N SER A 448 30.55 0.26 -9.51
CA SER A 448 29.68 0.19 -8.33
C SER A 448 28.87 1.47 -8.16
N SER A 449 29.48 2.64 -8.33
CA SER A 449 28.78 3.93 -8.23
C SER A 449 27.75 4.08 -9.36
N LEU A 450 28.09 3.68 -10.59
CA LEU A 450 27.17 3.71 -11.72
C LEU A 450 25.96 2.81 -11.50
N LEU A 451 26.17 1.59 -11.01
CA LEU A 451 25.08 0.67 -10.67
C LEU A 451 24.16 1.23 -9.59
N GLN A 452 24.73 1.75 -8.51
CA GLN A 452 23.94 2.33 -7.43
C GLN A 452 23.10 3.50 -7.93
N ASN A 453 23.65 4.35 -8.80
CA ASN A 453 22.92 5.49 -9.38
C ASN A 453 21.73 5.06 -10.26
N ILE A 454 21.86 3.96 -11.03
CA ILE A 454 20.75 3.41 -11.82
C ILE A 454 19.56 3.08 -10.90
N TYR A 455 19.82 2.43 -9.76
CA TYR A 455 18.76 2.05 -8.83
C TYR A 455 18.17 3.24 -8.07
N ARG A 456 18.93 4.34 -7.91
CA ARG A 456 18.41 5.60 -7.34
C ARG A 456 17.39 6.29 -8.24
N ALA A 457 17.39 6.00 -9.56
CA ALA A 457 16.36 6.51 -10.46
C ALA A 457 14.95 6.02 -10.10
N TYR A 458 14.82 4.89 -9.39
CA TYR A 458 13.54 4.41 -8.86
C TYR A 458 13.00 5.25 -7.69
N ASP A 459 13.79 6.14 -7.10
CA ASP A 459 13.35 7.03 -6.02
C ASP A 459 12.54 8.22 -6.56
N TYR A 460 12.62 8.51 -7.87
CA TYR A 460 11.93 9.61 -8.51
C TYR A 460 10.59 9.19 -9.12
N GLN A 461 9.62 10.10 -9.10
CA GLN A 461 8.28 9.88 -9.66
C GLN A 461 8.05 10.62 -10.98
N ASN A 462 8.72 11.77 -11.17
CA ASN A 462 8.58 12.57 -12.37
C ASN A 462 9.46 12.00 -13.50
N GLU A 463 8.94 11.97 -14.71
CA GLU A 463 9.65 11.44 -15.88
C GLU A 463 10.99 12.15 -16.14
N SER A 464 11.02 13.48 -16.02
CA SER A 464 12.24 14.27 -16.18
C SER A 464 13.31 13.90 -15.15
N ASP A 465 12.91 13.78 -13.87
CA ASP A 465 13.85 13.48 -12.77
C ASP A 465 14.43 12.07 -12.89
N VAL A 466 13.62 11.09 -13.35
CA VAL A 466 14.07 9.73 -13.64
C VAL A 466 15.10 9.72 -14.78
N TYR A 467 14.81 10.46 -15.87
CA TYR A 467 15.70 10.54 -17.02
C TYR A 467 17.04 11.18 -16.63
N ASP A 468 17.00 12.32 -15.95
CA ASP A 468 18.17 13.06 -15.49
C ASP A 468 19.03 12.22 -14.54
N ALA A 469 18.40 11.49 -13.62
CA ALA A 469 19.10 10.57 -12.72
C ALA A 469 19.83 9.43 -13.47
N LEU A 470 19.18 8.86 -14.48
CA LEU A 470 19.80 7.81 -15.31
C LEU A 470 20.93 8.35 -16.16
N GLU A 471 20.80 9.55 -16.72
CA GLU A 471 21.81 10.16 -17.60
C GLU A 471 23.17 10.32 -16.92
N HIS A 472 23.21 10.44 -15.61
CA HIS A 472 24.47 10.47 -14.85
C HIS A 472 25.29 9.18 -15.01
N SER A 473 24.65 8.04 -15.24
CA SER A 473 25.29 6.73 -15.20
C SER A 473 25.20 5.93 -16.49
N VAL A 474 24.24 6.26 -17.36
CA VAL A 474 23.93 5.51 -18.58
C VAL A 474 23.88 6.45 -19.77
N THR A 475 24.15 5.95 -20.96
CA THR A 475 24.06 6.74 -22.19
C THR A 475 23.66 5.87 -23.40
N GLY A 476 23.29 6.54 -24.52
CA GLY A 476 22.90 5.87 -25.76
C GLY A 476 21.55 5.15 -25.64
N ASN A 477 21.35 4.11 -26.44
CA ASN A 477 20.10 3.34 -26.48
C ASN A 477 19.76 2.69 -25.13
N LEU A 478 20.77 2.36 -24.31
CA LEU A 478 20.55 1.79 -22.97
C LEU A 478 19.83 2.77 -22.04
N LEU A 479 20.07 4.08 -22.17
CA LEU A 479 19.38 5.10 -21.39
C LEU A 479 17.86 5.09 -21.69
N GLU A 480 17.48 5.05 -22.97
CA GLU A 480 16.07 4.97 -23.37
C GLU A 480 15.44 3.66 -22.90
N ASP A 481 16.10 2.52 -23.08
CA ASP A 481 15.60 1.21 -22.66
C ASP A 481 15.34 1.14 -21.16
N LEU A 482 16.27 1.61 -20.35
CA LEU A 482 16.12 1.64 -18.89
C LEU A 482 15.04 2.64 -18.45
N PHE A 483 15.02 3.83 -19.08
CA PHE A 483 13.98 4.83 -18.81
C PHE A 483 12.59 4.26 -19.09
N LEU A 484 12.38 3.65 -20.26
CA LEU A 484 11.11 3.03 -20.61
C LEU A 484 10.71 1.87 -19.68
N LYS A 485 11.68 1.06 -19.24
CA LYS A 485 11.44 -0.01 -18.26
C LYS A 485 11.04 0.55 -16.90
N ILE A 486 11.70 1.59 -16.41
CA ILE A 486 11.37 2.24 -15.15
C ILE A 486 10.00 2.91 -15.26
N GLN A 487 9.73 3.64 -16.36
CA GLN A 487 8.43 4.26 -16.62
C GLN A 487 7.30 3.24 -16.69
N SER A 488 7.52 2.12 -17.36
CA SER A 488 6.55 1.02 -17.38
C SER A 488 6.30 0.45 -15.99
N GLY A 489 7.36 0.31 -15.19
CA GLY A 489 7.26 -0.11 -13.79
C GLY A 489 6.47 0.89 -12.93
N LEU A 490 6.74 2.18 -13.07
CA LEU A 490 6.03 3.25 -12.36
C LEU A 490 4.55 3.31 -12.77
N ARG A 491 4.23 3.22 -14.06
CA ARG A 491 2.83 3.16 -14.55
C ARG A 491 2.09 1.92 -14.05
N MET A 492 2.76 0.77 -13.97
CA MET A 492 2.17 -0.43 -13.35
C MET A 492 1.94 -0.25 -11.85
N GLN A 493 2.82 0.48 -11.16
CA GLN A 493 2.63 0.87 -9.76
C GLN A 493 1.40 1.76 -9.60
N GLU A 494 1.24 2.78 -10.43
CA GLU A 494 0.08 3.66 -10.42
C GLU A 494 -1.23 2.88 -10.64
N GLN A 495 -1.24 1.94 -11.57
CA GLN A 495 -2.40 1.08 -11.85
C GLN A 495 -2.63 0.04 -10.74
N GLY A 496 -1.58 -0.50 -10.16
CA GLY A 496 -1.61 -1.51 -9.10
C GLY A 496 -1.68 -0.96 -7.68
N GLY A 497 -1.37 0.32 -7.46
CA GLY A 497 -1.29 0.94 -6.14
C GLY A 497 -0.19 0.39 -5.25
N ALA A 498 0.66 -0.48 -5.76
CA ALA A 498 1.81 -1.02 -5.03
C ALA A 498 3.05 -0.18 -5.36
N ILE A 499 3.75 0.31 -4.35
CA ILE A 499 5.02 1.02 -4.55
C ILE A 499 6.17 0.04 -4.37
N ALA A 500 6.97 -0.12 -5.42
CA ALA A 500 8.26 -0.79 -5.33
C ALA A 500 9.33 0.24 -4.95
N ARG A 501 10.10 -0.07 -3.91
CA ARG A 501 11.23 0.74 -3.44
C ARG A 501 12.48 -0.09 -3.41
N VAL A 502 13.56 0.48 -3.89
CA VAL A 502 14.88 -0.13 -3.71
C VAL A 502 15.44 0.31 -2.37
N LYS A 503 15.53 -0.61 -1.42
CA LYS A 503 16.03 -0.33 -0.07
C LYS A 503 17.55 -0.38 -0.02
N ARG A 504 18.17 -1.31 -0.76
CA ARG A 504 19.60 -1.54 -0.69
C ARG A 504 20.13 -2.15 -1.98
N VAL A 505 21.27 -1.66 -2.42
CA VAL A 505 22.05 -2.23 -3.51
C VAL A 505 23.44 -2.58 -2.98
N GLU A 506 23.72 -3.85 -2.89
CA GLU A 506 25.03 -4.37 -2.45
C GLU A 506 25.77 -4.87 -3.67
N VAL A 507 26.80 -4.14 -4.06
CA VAL A 507 27.65 -4.55 -5.19
C VAL A 507 28.64 -5.59 -4.70
N GLY A 508 28.62 -6.75 -5.35
CA GLY A 508 29.50 -7.87 -5.07
C GLY A 508 30.80 -7.79 -5.87
N LYS A 509 31.14 -8.87 -6.59
CA LYS A 509 32.33 -8.93 -7.38
C LYS A 509 32.19 -8.18 -8.71
N ILE A 510 33.12 -7.29 -9.01
CA ILE A 510 33.31 -6.69 -10.34
C ILE A 510 34.71 -7.06 -10.82
N ALA A 511 34.80 -7.60 -12.02
CA ALA A 511 36.06 -8.01 -12.63
C ALA A 511 36.07 -7.68 -14.12
N LEU A 512 37.25 -7.40 -14.69
CA LEU A 512 37.44 -7.27 -16.14
C LEU A 512 37.02 -8.57 -16.85
N ALA A 513 36.31 -8.44 -17.96
CA ALA A 513 35.98 -9.60 -18.80
C ALA A 513 37.21 -10.06 -19.56
N GLU A 514 37.41 -11.38 -19.72
CA GLU A 514 38.58 -11.99 -20.40
C GLU A 514 38.74 -11.50 -21.85
N ASN A 515 37.67 -11.06 -22.50
CA ASN A 515 37.67 -10.51 -23.87
C ASN A 515 37.58 -8.97 -23.89
N SER A 516 38.13 -8.29 -22.89
CA SER A 516 38.26 -6.84 -22.94
C SER A 516 39.25 -6.47 -24.02
N ASN A 517 38.76 -6.48 -25.27
CA ASN A 517 39.53 -6.09 -26.44
C ASN A 517 40.00 -4.63 -26.26
N HIS A 518 41.15 -4.43 -26.66
CA HIS A 518 42.08 -3.28 -26.65
C HIS A 518 41.49 -1.93 -27.12
N ASP A 519 40.17 -1.73 -27.10
CA ASP A 519 39.61 -0.40 -27.29
C ASP A 519 39.81 0.39 -25.99
N PRO A 520 40.69 1.38 -25.99
CA PRO A 520 40.95 2.18 -24.81
C PRO A 520 39.74 3.00 -24.34
N HIS A 521 38.67 3.04 -25.13
CA HIS A 521 37.46 3.76 -24.82
C HIS A 521 36.33 2.85 -24.30
N GLU A 522 36.49 1.53 -24.37
CA GLU A 522 35.46 0.58 -23.96
C GLU A 522 36.00 -0.45 -22.96
N ILE A 523 35.42 -0.49 -21.78
CA ILE A 523 35.77 -1.42 -20.71
C ILE A 523 34.62 -2.41 -20.53
N ASN A 524 34.94 -3.70 -20.76
CA ASN A 524 33.98 -4.78 -20.53
C ASN A 524 34.21 -5.40 -19.16
N LEU A 525 33.13 -5.52 -18.37
CA LEU A 525 33.16 -5.98 -17.00
C LEU A 525 32.11 -7.10 -16.77
N ASN A 526 32.44 -8.03 -15.90
CA ASN A 526 31.49 -8.93 -15.28
C ASN A 526 31.19 -8.41 -13.87
N ALA A 527 29.90 -8.19 -13.54
CA ALA A 527 29.50 -7.68 -12.26
C ALA A 527 28.45 -8.59 -11.63
N THR A 528 28.51 -8.73 -10.30
CA THR A 528 27.45 -9.32 -9.49
C THR A 528 27.00 -8.33 -8.44
N TRP A 529 25.71 -8.28 -8.16
CA TRP A 529 25.17 -7.43 -7.10
C TRP A 529 23.85 -7.99 -6.57
N ARG A 530 23.49 -7.56 -5.38
CA ARG A 530 22.20 -7.87 -4.76
C ARG A 530 21.36 -6.62 -4.64
N VAL A 531 20.07 -6.76 -4.89
CA VAL A 531 19.09 -5.71 -4.72
C VAL A 531 18.03 -6.19 -3.74
N THR A 532 17.92 -5.47 -2.64
CA THR A 532 16.82 -5.63 -1.70
C THR A 532 15.79 -4.55 -1.99
N GLY A 533 14.59 -4.97 -2.38
CA GLY A 533 13.47 -4.09 -2.64
C GLY A 533 12.27 -4.44 -1.77
N THR A 534 11.42 -3.45 -1.55
CA THR A 534 10.11 -3.65 -0.90
C THR A 534 9.01 -3.24 -1.86
N VAL A 535 7.88 -3.93 -1.76
CA VAL A 535 6.63 -3.55 -2.41
C VAL A 535 5.62 -3.32 -1.32
N GLU A 536 5.10 -2.11 -1.22
CA GLU A 536 4.21 -1.66 -0.16
C GLU A 536 2.82 -1.39 -0.72
N HIS A 537 1.80 -2.00 -0.14
CA HIS A 537 0.39 -1.73 -0.47
C HIS A 537 -0.55 -2.25 0.61
N TRP A 538 -1.57 -1.50 0.94
CA TRP A 538 -2.67 -1.86 1.86
C TRP A 538 -2.20 -2.49 3.18
N GLY A 539 -1.15 -1.92 3.80
CA GLY A 539 -0.57 -2.44 5.03
C GLY A 539 0.31 -3.68 4.87
N HIS A 540 0.57 -4.13 3.63
CA HIS A 540 1.47 -5.24 3.34
C HIS A 540 2.82 -4.71 2.87
N ILE A 541 3.89 -5.35 3.33
CA ILE A 541 5.24 -5.09 2.86
C ILE A 541 5.83 -6.41 2.40
N HIS A 542 6.05 -6.50 1.10
CA HIS A 542 6.77 -7.62 0.51
C HIS A 542 8.22 -7.24 0.37
N THR A 543 9.11 -7.95 1.03
CA THR A 543 10.56 -7.79 0.87
C THR A 543 11.07 -8.82 -0.11
N ARG A 544 11.77 -8.37 -1.13
CA ARG A 544 12.38 -9.21 -2.16
C ARG A 544 13.88 -8.91 -2.25
N GLU A 545 14.68 -9.96 -2.23
CA GLU A 545 16.11 -9.88 -2.48
C GLU A 545 16.45 -10.72 -3.70
N ASN A 546 17.00 -10.07 -4.72
CA ASN A 546 17.47 -10.72 -5.93
C ASN A 546 18.99 -10.50 -6.07
N GLU A 547 19.69 -11.54 -6.46
CA GLU A 547 21.08 -11.48 -6.90
C GLU A 547 21.13 -11.50 -8.42
N PHE A 548 21.91 -10.60 -8.99
CA PHE A 548 22.08 -10.44 -10.42
C PHE A 548 23.54 -10.68 -10.80
N ALA A 549 23.74 -11.27 -11.97
CA ALA A 549 25.01 -11.27 -12.66
C ALA A 549 24.82 -10.66 -14.05
N ALA A 550 25.73 -9.79 -14.47
CA ALA A 550 25.66 -9.16 -15.79
C ALA A 550 27.03 -8.88 -16.38
N ARG A 551 27.04 -8.81 -17.71
CA ARG A 551 28.09 -8.18 -18.47
C ARG A 551 27.77 -6.71 -18.67
N MET A 552 28.72 -5.85 -18.31
CA MET A 552 28.57 -4.40 -18.45
C MET A 552 29.65 -3.88 -19.39
N LYS A 553 29.27 -2.93 -20.23
CA LYS A 553 30.17 -2.21 -21.11
C LYS A 553 30.15 -0.73 -20.70
N ILE A 554 31.30 -0.22 -20.28
CA ILE A 554 31.49 1.18 -19.91
C ILE A 554 32.27 1.87 -21.01
N SER A 555 31.77 2.99 -21.52
CA SER A 555 32.49 3.87 -22.42
C SER A 555 33.10 5.02 -21.65
N ALA A 556 34.41 5.22 -21.79
CA ALA A 556 35.08 6.37 -21.20
C ALA A 556 34.93 7.59 -22.13
N THR A 557 34.44 8.69 -21.60
CA THR A 557 34.39 9.97 -22.32
C THR A 557 35.80 10.61 -22.34
N PRO A 558 36.09 11.54 -23.28
CA PRO A 558 37.38 12.26 -23.31
C PRO A 558 37.73 12.97 -22.00
N GLU A 559 36.70 13.37 -21.22
CA GLU A 559 36.85 14.01 -19.93
C GLU A 559 37.11 13.04 -18.77
N GLY A 560 37.27 11.73 -19.05
CA GLY A 560 37.51 10.69 -18.06
C GLY A 560 36.28 10.26 -17.25
N ARG A 561 35.09 10.61 -17.72
CA ARG A 561 33.82 10.16 -17.13
C ARG A 561 33.37 8.90 -17.88
N GLY A 562 33.27 7.79 -17.17
CA GLY A 562 32.74 6.55 -17.74
C GLY A 562 31.22 6.47 -17.51
N ARG A 563 30.48 6.05 -18.57
CA ARG A 563 29.03 5.73 -18.48
C ARG A 563 28.81 4.32 -19.06
N ILE A 564 27.76 3.67 -18.56
CA ILE A 564 27.38 2.34 -19.06
C ILE A 564 26.67 2.55 -20.42
N VAL A 565 27.19 1.86 -21.44
CA VAL A 565 26.63 1.88 -22.81
C VAL A 565 26.00 0.55 -23.19
N GLY A 566 26.29 -0.53 -22.45
CA GLY A 566 25.73 -1.86 -22.66
C GLY A 566 25.58 -2.59 -21.34
N PHE A 567 24.49 -3.33 -21.21
CA PHE A 567 24.13 -4.02 -19.99
C PHE A 567 23.33 -5.28 -20.33
N GLU A 568 23.92 -6.44 -20.08
CA GLU A 568 23.31 -7.74 -20.36
C GLU A 568 23.26 -8.56 -19.08
N VAL A 569 22.06 -8.76 -18.53
CA VAL A 569 21.86 -9.64 -17.38
C VAL A 569 22.03 -11.09 -17.84
N THR A 570 23.01 -11.78 -17.28
CA THR A 570 23.35 -13.17 -17.59
C THR A 570 22.71 -14.16 -16.64
N ASP A 571 22.43 -13.74 -15.41
CA ASP A 571 21.75 -14.55 -14.41
C ASP A 571 20.95 -13.68 -13.43
N GLU A 572 19.79 -14.19 -13.02
CA GLU A 572 18.95 -13.57 -11.98
C GLU A 572 18.47 -14.67 -11.03
N LYS A 573 18.86 -14.55 -9.76
CA LYS A 573 18.49 -15.50 -8.72
C LYS A 573 17.75 -14.82 -7.59
N ARG A 574 16.53 -15.32 -7.28
CA ARG A 574 15.78 -14.88 -6.11
C ARG A 574 16.38 -15.51 -4.85
N MET A 575 16.92 -14.69 -3.96
CA MET A 575 17.56 -15.12 -2.71
C MET A 575 16.57 -15.19 -1.56
N ARG A 576 15.66 -14.18 -1.48
CA ARG A 576 14.69 -14.06 -0.39
C ARG A 576 13.37 -13.49 -0.90
N PHE A 577 12.28 -14.02 -0.39
CA PHE A 577 10.96 -13.42 -0.53
C PHE A 577 10.23 -13.56 0.80
N GLU A 578 9.89 -12.43 1.40
CA GLU A 578 9.16 -12.38 2.66
C GLU A 578 7.97 -11.43 2.53
N THR A 579 6.88 -11.82 3.12
CA THR A 579 5.71 -10.94 3.26
C THR A 579 5.53 -10.62 4.72
N ALA A 580 5.70 -9.37 5.09
CA ALA A 580 5.31 -8.87 6.39
C ALA A 580 3.93 -8.23 6.28
N VAL A 581 3.00 -8.77 7.04
CA VAL A 581 1.67 -8.18 7.21
C VAL A 581 1.60 -7.68 8.63
N ARG A 582 1.21 -6.42 8.80
CA ARG A 582 1.01 -5.89 10.14
C ARG A 582 -0.47 -5.74 10.38
N MET A 583 -0.92 -6.44 11.42
CA MET A 583 -2.28 -6.36 11.92
C MET A 583 -2.44 -5.21 12.89
N PHE A 584 -3.62 -4.64 12.89
CA PHE A 584 -4.10 -3.96 14.06
C PHE A 584 -4.22 -5.00 15.18
N GLU A 585 -3.51 -4.80 16.28
CA GLU A 585 -3.73 -5.60 17.49
C GLU A 585 -5.10 -5.19 18.02
N ASP A 586 -6.12 -6.04 17.88
CA ASP A 586 -7.39 -5.86 18.56
C ASP A 586 -7.17 -6.06 20.05
N GLU A 587 -7.36 -5.02 20.87
CA GLU A 587 -7.43 -5.10 22.30
C GLU A 587 -8.60 -5.97 22.80
#